data_d21cdad792958c359d8aa6dd56a4ec20
#
_entry.id   d21cdad792958c359d8aa6dd56a4ec20
#
_cell.length_a   1.000
_cell.length_b   1.000
_cell.length_c   1.000
_cell.angle_alpha   90.00
_cell.angle_beta   90.00
_cell.angle_gamma   90.00
#
_symmetry.space_group_name_H-M   'P 1'
#
loop_
_entity.id
_entity.type
_entity.pdbx_description
1 polymer ?
#
loop_
_entity_poly.entity_id
_entity_poly.type
_entity_poly.pdbx_seq_one_letter_code
_entity_poly.pdbx_strand_id
1 'polypeptide(L)'
;MNVLEAINDEGHGLRLTFSWIGDRYAQQVDYCGPTGTTPLLTSLEGNDQVVWPPSPPLQQLTFEERPRGPIALLIGMAGTSHWSVSVETDTARGQIVFDVACRISQQPLFLGSTYLSTQAVAAAQGQTVSLAAGVILESLPVCEEVAEATGAIEIADSQIKIAAVSPEVGETPRWKYRLALQ
;
A
#
# COMPACT_ATOMS: atom_id res chain seq x y z
N MET A 1 0.65 2.12 -19.54
CA MET A 1 -0.35 2.11 -18.45
C MET A 1 0.36 1.56 -17.22
N ASN A 2 0.36 2.27 -16.10
CA ASN A 2 1.13 1.87 -14.92
C ASN A 2 0.24 1.02 -14.02
N VAL A 3 0.18 -0.30 -14.30
CA VAL A 3 -0.77 -1.23 -13.65
C VAL A 3 -0.06 -2.51 -13.26
N LEU A 4 -0.39 -3.03 -12.07
CA LEU A 4 -0.11 -4.39 -11.62
C LEU A 4 -1.43 -5.14 -11.44
N GLU A 5 -1.45 -6.41 -11.79
CA GLU A 5 -2.62 -7.27 -11.69
C GLU A 5 -2.29 -8.60 -11.02
N ALA A 6 -3.16 -8.99 -10.10
CA ALA A 6 -3.22 -10.32 -9.51
C ALA A 6 -4.61 -10.92 -9.82
N ILE A 7 -4.88 -11.16 -11.11
CA ILE A 7 -6.15 -11.62 -11.64
C ILE A 7 -5.96 -13.03 -12.19
N ASN A 8 -6.81 -13.97 -11.78
CA ASN A 8 -6.79 -15.36 -12.24
C ASN A 8 -7.42 -15.50 -13.64
N ASP A 9 -7.34 -16.72 -14.20
CA ASP A 9 -7.88 -17.04 -15.54
C ASP A 9 -9.41 -16.87 -15.66
N GLU A 10 -10.12 -16.83 -14.54
CA GLU A 10 -11.56 -16.59 -14.48
C GLU A 10 -11.93 -15.10 -14.43
N GLY A 11 -10.92 -14.23 -14.42
CA GLY A 11 -11.08 -12.78 -14.37
C GLY A 11 -11.35 -12.25 -12.96
N HIS A 12 -11.09 -13.03 -11.90
CA HIS A 12 -11.21 -12.61 -10.51
C HIS A 12 -9.85 -12.22 -9.95
N GLY A 13 -9.79 -11.10 -9.28
CA GLY A 13 -8.54 -10.66 -8.65
C GLY A 13 -8.50 -9.19 -8.28
N LEU A 14 -7.28 -8.72 -8.12
CA LEU A 14 -6.98 -7.34 -7.74
C LEU A 14 -6.20 -6.65 -8.85
N ARG A 15 -6.49 -5.37 -9.05
CA ARG A 15 -5.76 -4.47 -9.92
C ARG A 15 -5.26 -3.28 -9.10
N LEU A 16 -3.99 -2.95 -9.23
CA LEU A 16 -3.38 -1.74 -8.70
C LEU A 16 -2.98 -0.82 -9.85
N THR A 17 -3.50 0.39 -9.85
CA THR A 17 -3.19 1.43 -10.83
C THR A 17 -2.38 2.54 -10.18
N PHE A 18 -1.28 2.96 -10.82
CA PHE A 18 -0.50 4.13 -10.44
C PHE A 18 -0.80 5.28 -11.39
N SER A 19 -1.27 6.39 -10.84
CA SER A 19 -1.63 7.59 -11.60
C SER A 19 -0.78 8.78 -11.18
N TRP A 20 -0.09 9.42 -12.14
CA TRP A 20 0.67 10.64 -11.87
C TRP A 20 -0.26 11.82 -11.61
N ILE A 21 -0.15 12.47 -10.46
CA ILE A 21 -1.04 13.55 -10.00
C ILE A 21 -0.31 14.90 -9.86
N GLY A 22 0.68 15.14 -10.66
CA GLY A 22 1.41 16.41 -10.71
C GLY A 22 2.86 16.27 -10.22
N ASP A 23 3.08 15.75 -9.01
CA ASP A 23 4.41 15.63 -8.40
C ASP A 23 4.71 14.21 -7.86
N ARG A 24 3.73 13.32 -7.87
CA ARG A 24 3.82 11.94 -7.35
C ARG A 24 2.81 10.99 -7.98
N TYR A 25 3.00 9.69 -7.74
CA TYR A 25 2.05 8.65 -8.12
C TYR A 25 1.05 8.41 -7.00
N ALA A 26 -0.23 8.61 -7.29
CA ALA A 26 -1.33 8.09 -6.48
C ALA A 26 -1.60 6.62 -6.84
N GLN A 27 -2.17 5.89 -5.89
CA GLN A 27 -2.48 4.46 -6.01
C GLN A 27 -3.98 4.24 -5.91
N GLN A 28 -4.51 3.40 -6.79
CA GLN A 28 -5.89 2.92 -6.72
C GLN A 28 -5.91 1.40 -6.77
N VAL A 29 -6.59 0.77 -5.81
CA VAL A 29 -6.81 -0.68 -5.79
C VAL A 29 -8.25 -0.96 -6.13
N ASP A 30 -8.45 -1.80 -7.13
CA ASP A 30 -9.75 -2.26 -7.59
C ASP A 30 -9.86 -3.78 -7.42
N TYR A 31 -11.05 -4.26 -7.10
CA TYR A 31 -11.44 -5.65 -7.31
C TYR A 31 -11.95 -5.81 -8.74
N CYS A 32 -11.42 -6.79 -9.45
CA CYS A 32 -11.91 -7.25 -10.75
C CYS A 32 -12.71 -8.54 -10.56
N GLY A 33 -13.90 -8.59 -11.12
CA GLY A 33 -14.77 -9.77 -11.08
C GLY A 33 -15.59 -9.90 -12.36
N PRO A 34 -16.37 -10.97 -12.52
CA PRO A 34 -17.08 -11.28 -13.76
C PRO A 34 -18.15 -10.24 -14.13
N THR A 35 -18.61 -9.46 -13.17
CA THR A 35 -19.60 -8.40 -13.39
C THR A 35 -18.98 -7.01 -13.61
N GLY A 36 -17.65 -6.90 -13.58
CA GLY A 36 -16.92 -5.65 -13.77
C GLY A 36 -15.92 -5.35 -12.67
N THR A 37 -15.48 -4.10 -12.63
CA THR A 37 -14.47 -3.61 -11.70
C THR A 37 -15.14 -2.79 -10.59
N THR A 38 -14.76 -3.04 -9.35
CA THR A 38 -15.22 -2.32 -8.16
C THR A 38 -14.04 -1.62 -7.49
N PRO A 39 -14.02 -0.28 -7.42
CA PRO A 39 -13.00 0.44 -6.66
C PRO A 39 -13.08 0.10 -5.17
N LEU A 40 -11.93 -0.20 -4.56
CA LEU A 40 -11.83 -0.52 -3.13
C LEU A 40 -11.16 0.61 -2.34
N LEU A 41 -9.95 0.97 -2.76
CA LEU A 41 -9.08 1.91 -2.05
C LEU A 41 -8.45 2.91 -3.00
N THR A 42 -8.30 4.14 -2.53
CA THR A 42 -7.46 5.15 -3.19
C THR A 42 -6.50 5.73 -2.16
N SER A 43 -5.22 5.85 -2.48
CA SER A 43 -4.23 6.45 -1.58
C SER A 43 -4.55 7.93 -1.34
N LEU A 44 -4.43 8.35 -0.09
CA LEU A 44 -4.54 9.76 0.28
C LEU A 44 -3.18 10.42 0.15
N GLU A 45 -3.05 11.29 -0.84
CA GLU A 45 -1.79 11.96 -1.12
C GLU A 45 -1.67 13.32 -0.41
N GLY A 46 -0.43 13.71 -0.12
CA GLY A 46 -0.11 15.09 0.23
C GLY A 46 0.22 15.92 -1.02
N ASN A 47 0.95 17.01 -0.81
CA ASN A 47 1.52 17.83 -1.87
C ASN A 47 3.02 18.07 -1.63
N ASP A 48 3.68 18.81 -2.52
CA ASP A 48 5.11 19.11 -2.49
C ASP A 48 5.59 19.92 -1.25
N GLN A 49 4.68 20.54 -0.54
CA GLN A 49 4.97 21.33 0.67
C GLN A 49 4.84 20.52 1.95
N VAL A 50 4.21 19.33 1.89
CA VAL A 50 3.99 18.48 3.07
C VAL A 50 5.20 17.56 3.26
N VAL A 51 5.96 17.83 4.32
CA VAL A 51 7.17 17.05 4.67
C VAL A 51 6.83 15.63 5.15
N TRP A 52 5.70 15.45 5.82
CA TRP A 52 5.17 14.17 6.27
C TRP A 52 3.79 13.93 5.67
N PRO A 53 3.74 13.52 4.39
CA PRO A 53 2.47 13.27 3.70
C PRO A 53 1.76 12.02 4.28
N PRO A 54 0.44 11.92 4.09
CA PRO A 54 -0.35 10.79 4.59
C PRO A 54 0.00 9.45 3.92
N SER A 55 0.57 9.49 2.71
CA SER A 55 1.12 8.32 2.00
C SER A 55 2.51 8.62 1.46
N PRO A 56 3.34 7.59 1.15
CA PRO A 56 4.67 7.76 0.58
C PRO A 56 4.64 8.62 -0.68
N PRO A 57 5.45 9.70 -0.78
CA PRO A 57 5.45 10.61 -1.93
C PRO A 57 6.28 10.04 -3.08
N LEU A 58 5.74 9.08 -3.81
CA LEU A 58 6.44 8.28 -4.82
C LEU A 58 6.56 9.03 -6.14
N GLN A 59 7.77 9.35 -6.58
CA GLN A 59 8.04 10.20 -7.74
C GLN A 59 8.63 9.44 -8.93
N GLN A 60 9.16 8.25 -8.71
CA GLN A 60 9.66 7.38 -9.77
C GLN A 60 9.01 6.02 -9.66
N LEU A 61 8.74 5.39 -10.79
CA LEU A 61 8.11 4.09 -10.91
C LEU A 61 8.83 3.28 -12.00
N THR A 62 9.25 2.08 -11.65
CA THR A 62 9.86 1.11 -12.56
C THR A 62 9.19 -0.25 -12.39
N PHE A 63 8.97 -0.97 -13.48
CA PHE A 63 8.48 -2.35 -13.43
C PHE A 63 9.61 -3.31 -13.78
N GLU A 64 9.65 -4.44 -13.06
CA GLU A 64 10.55 -5.56 -13.34
C GLU A 64 9.73 -6.84 -13.46
N GLU A 65 10.05 -7.67 -14.45
CA GLU A 65 9.49 -9.01 -14.57
C GLU A 65 10.24 -9.98 -13.65
N ARG A 66 9.49 -10.76 -12.89
CA ARG A 66 10.03 -11.80 -12.00
C ARG A 66 9.29 -13.12 -12.19
N PRO A 67 9.86 -14.26 -11.75
CA PRO A 67 9.24 -15.58 -11.95
C PRO A 67 7.84 -15.76 -11.35
N ARG A 68 7.50 -14.96 -10.33
CA ARG A 68 6.17 -14.99 -9.66
C ARG A 68 5.19 -13.94 -10.16
N GLY A 69 5.60 -13.14 -11.12
CA GLY A 69 4.83 -12.02 -11.67
C GLY A 69 5.60 -10.70 -11.62
N PRO A 70 5.06 -9.66 -12.24
CA PRO A 70 5.69 -8.34 -12.25
C PRO A 70 5.76 -7.74 -10.85
N ILE A 71 6.80 -6.95 -10.61
CA ILE A 71 6.98 -6.13 -9.43
C ILE A 71 7.08 -4.65 -9.83
N ALA A 72 6.45 -3.78 -9.08
CA ALA A 72 6.68 -2.34 -9.17
C ALA A 72 7.66 -1.89 -8.10
N LEU A 73 8.66 -1.12 -8.49
CA LEU A 73 9.62 -0.47 -7.62
C LEU A 73 9.41 1.03 -7.71
N LEU A 74 9.16 1.66 -6.56
CA LEU A 74 8.90 3.09 -6.49
C LEU A 74 9.84 3.73 -5.46
N ILE A 75 10.28 4.94 -5.78
CA ILE A 75 11.06 5.78 -4.86
C ILE A 75 10.53 7.21 -4.88
N GLY A 76 10.78 7.91 -3.78
CA GLY A 76 10.42 9.31 -3.68
C GLY A 76 10.97 9.96 -2.41
N MET A 77 10.74 11.25 -2.28
CA MET A 77 11.19 12.04 -1.14
C MET A 77 10.23 13.18 -0.82
N ALA A 78 10.16 13.52 0.46
CA ALA A 78 9.59 14.78 0.93
C ALA A 78 10.50 15.37 2.01
N GLY A 79 10.73 16.68 1.95
CA GLY A 79 11.79 17.29 2.75
C GLY A 79 13.14 16.62 2.49
N THR A 80 13.75 16.08 3.54
CA THR A 80 15.06 15.36 3.49
C THR A 80 14.92 13.86 3.74
N SER A 81 13.71 13.34 3.88
CA SER A 81 13.44 11.92 4.07
C SER A 81 13.19 11.22 2.73
N HIS A 82 13.57 9.94 2.64
CA HIS A 82 13.50 9.15 1.41
C HIS A 82 12.64 7.92 1.62
N TRP A 83 11.72 7.68 0.68
CA TRP A 83 10.85 6.51 0.66
C TRP A 83 11.21 5.56 -0.47
N SER A 84 11.05 4.29 -0.20
CA SER A 84 11.08 3.24 -1.21
C SER A 84 9.91 2.27 -0.98
N VAL A 85 9.32 1.82 -2.07
CA VAL A 85 8.22 0.85 -2.05
C VAL A 85 8.49 -0.22 -3.09
N SER A 86 8.36 -1.48 -2.70
CA SER A 86 8.18 -2.58 -3.64
C SER A 86 6.75 -3.10 -3.55
N VAL A 87 6.14 -3.34 -4.71
CA VAL A 87 4.80 -3.92 -4.80
C VAL A 87 4.86 -5.18 -5.63
N GLU A 88 4.57 -6.31 -5.01
CA GLU A 88 4.58 -7.63 -5.65
C GLU A 88 3.16 -8.16 -5.84
N THR A 89 2.94 -8.90 -6.91
CA THR A 89 1.68 -9.60 -7.17
C THR A 89 1.88 -11.11 -7.08
N ASP A 90 0.86 -11.80 -6.58
CA ASP A 90 0.77 -13.25 -6.62
C ASP A 90 -0.62 -13.62 -7.18
N THR A 91 -0.66 -13.90 -8.47
CA THR A 91 -1.89 -14.23 -9.20
C THR A 91 -2.53 -15.53 -8.67
N ALA A 92 -1.72 -16.52 -8.28
CA ALA A 92 -2.22 -17.79 -7.76
C ALA A 92 -2.99 -17.63 -6.43
N ARG A 93 -2.62 -16.61 -5.66
CA ARG A 93 -3.25 -16.28 -4.37
C ARG A 93 -4.19 -15.08 -4.44
N GLY A 94 -4.32 -14.44 -5.60
CA GLY A 94 -5.12 -13.22 -5.76
C GLY A 94 -4.70 -12.11 -4.80
N GLN A 95 -3.39 -11.86 -4.64
CA GLN A 95 -2.89 -10.91 -3.66
C GLN A 95 -1.91 -9.89 -4.25
N ILE A 96 -1.89 -8.72 -3.64
CA ILE A 96 -0.91 -7.64 -3.87
C ILE A 96 -0.24 -7.32 -2.54
N VAL A 97 1.09 -7.35 -2.50
CA VAL A 97 1.89 -7.13 -1.29
C VAL A 97 2.71 -5.86 -1.45
N PHE A 98 2.59 -4.97 -0.49
CA PHE A 98 3.36 -3.73 -0.37
C PHE A 98 4.43 -3.88 0.71
N ASP A 99 5.66 -3.55 0.40
CA ASP A 99 6.77 -3.45 1.35
C ASP A 99 7.34 -2.03 1.24
N VAL A 100 7.15 -1.26 2.29
CA VAL A 100 7.44 0.18 2.32
C VAL A 100 8.54 0.44 3.32
N ALA A 101 9.50 1.28 2.95
CA ALA A 101 10.55 1.76 3.84
C ALA A 101 10.72 3.27 3.73
N CYS A 102 11.09 3.92 4.83
CA CYS A 102 11.44 5.34 4.85
C CYS A 102 12.71 5.56 5.65
N ARG A 103 13.74 6.14 5.03
CA ARG A 103 14.90 6.66 5.75
C ARG A 103 14.55 8.02 6.36
N ILE A 104 14.39 8.05 7.68
CA ILE A 104 13.97 9.22 8.44
C ILE A 104 15.15 10.14 8.71
N SER A 105 15.06 11.39 8.30
CA SER A 105 16.09 12.42 8.57
C SER A 105 15.67 13.48 9.58
N GLN A 106 14.39 13.54 9.94
CA GLN A 106 13.81 14.40 10.96
C GLN A 106 12.60 13.74 11.61
N GLN A 107 12.22 14.18 12.82
CA GLN A 107 11.12 13.55 13.58
C GLN A 107 9.82 13.56 12.78
N PRO A 108 9.19 12.41 12.51
CA PRO A 108 7.94 12.34 11.78
C PRO A 108 6.76 12.77 12.64
N LEU A 109 5.82 13.50 12.02
CA LEU A 109 4.48 13.74 12.58
C LEU A 109 3.57 12.53 12.34
N PHE A 110 3.73 11.92 11.17
CA PHE A 110 3.09 10.67 10.76
C PHE A 110 4.02 9.95 9.78
N LEU A 111 4.06 8.63 9.84
CA LEU A 111 4.77 7.79 8.89
C LEU A 111 3.94 6.54 8.62
N GLY A 112 3.52 6.36 7.38
CA GLY A 112 2.64 5.24 7.02
C GLY A 112 2.10 5.35 5.60
N SER A 113 1.09 4.55 5.33
CA SER A 113 0.28 4.56 4.10
C SER A 113 -1.18 4.77 4.47
N THR A 114 -1.82 5.78 3.90
CA THR A 114 -3.21 6.11 4.17
C THR A 114 -4.04 5.91 2.91
N TYR A 115 -5.16 5.22 3.06
CA TYR A 115 -6.12 4.99 1.98
C TYR A 115 -7.51 5.51 2.36
N LEU A 116 -8.23 5.98 1.35
CA LEU A 116 -9.66 6.22 1.41
C LEU A 116 -10.38 4.97 0.88
N SER A 117 -11.26 4.40 1.67
CA SER A 117 -12.15 3.31 1.22
C SER A 117 -13.36 3.91 0.51
N THR A 118 -13.77 3.29 -0.60
CA THR A 118 -14.98 3.68 -1.35
C THR A 118 -16.27 3.23 -0.66
N GLN A 119 -16.16 2.36 0.34
CA GLN A 119 -17.29 1.83 1.11
C GLN A 119 -17.02 1.93 2.61
N ALA A 120 -18.08 1.83 3.40
CA ALA A 120 -17.95 1.77 4.85
C ALA A 120 -17.09 0.57 5.26
N VAL A 121 -16.09 0.81 6.09
CA VAL A 121 -15.17 -0.19 6.58
C VAL A 121 -15.54 -0.55 8.01
N ALA A 122 -15.66 -1.84 8.29
CA ALA A 122 -15.81 -2.32 9.66
C ALA A 122 -14.54 -2.05 10.48
N ALA A 123 -14.67 -1.99 11.81
CA ALA A 123 -13.51 -1.86 12.69
C ALA A 123 -12.49 -2.98 12.41
N ALA A 124 -11.21 -2.61 12.52
CA ALA A 124 -10.13 -3.59 12.36
C ALA A 124 -10.26 -4.73 13.39
N GLN A 125 -10.01 -5.94 12.96
CA GLN A 125 -9.88 -7.11 13.83
C GLN A 125 -8.39 -7.44 13.97
N GLY A 126 -7.75 -6.92 15.00
CA GLY A 126 -6.30 -7.00 15.14
C GLY A 126 -5.59 -6.23 14.01
N GLN A 127 -4.84 -6.96 13.19
CA GLN A 127 -4.06 -6.41 12.06
C GLN A 127 -4.75 -6.61 10.70
N THR A 128 -6.07 -6.86 10.69
CA THR A 128 -6.82 -7.17 9.47
C THR A 128 -8.08 -6.30 9.36
N VAL A 129 -8.37 -5.86 8.16
CA VAL A 129 -9.55 -5.08 7.77
C VAL A 129 -10.25 -5.79 6.63
N SER A 130 -11.57 -6.05 6.78
CA SER A 130 -12.39 -6.57 5.70
C SER A 130 -12.89 -5.43 4.82
N LEU A 131 -12.65 -5.55 3.54
CA LEU A 131 -13.12 -4.65 2.48
C LEU A 131 -14.31 -5.28 1.74
N ALA A 132 -14.84 -4.56 0.76
CA ALA A 132 -15.85 -5.10 -0.14
C ALA A 132 -15.32 -6.28 -0.98
N ALA A 133 -16.24 -7.02 -1.60
CA ALA A 133 -15.98 -8.14 -2.52
C ALA A 133 -15.12 -9.28 -1.92
N GLY A 134 -15.13 -9.46 -0.60
CA GLY A 134 -14.36 -10.50 0.07
C GLY A 134 -12.84 -10.23 0.08
N VAL A 135 -12.43 -8.98 -0.09
CA VAL A 135 -11.02 -8.59 0.00
C VAL A 135 -10.67 -8.25 1.44
N ILE A 136 -9.49 -8.64 1.88
CA ILE A 136 -8.90 -8.20 3.14
C ILE A 136 -7.66 -7.33 2.89
N LEU A 137 -7.45 -6.36 3.78
CA LEU A 137 -6.20 -5.66 3.97
C LEU A 137 -5.60 -6.14 5.30
N GLU A 138 -4.36 -6.59 5.29
CA GLU A 138 -3.69 -7.16 6.45
C GLU A 138 -2.26 -6.62 6.56
N SER A 139 -1.86 -6.23 7.77
CA SER A 139 -0.47 -5.90 8.07
C SER A 139 0.35 -7.17 8.28
N LEU A 140 1.57 -7.17 7.76
CA LEU A 140 2.46 -8.33 7.74
C LEU A 140 3.77 -8.05 8.48
N PRO A 141 4.49 -9.08 8.96
CA PRO A 141 5.89 -8.96 9.35
C PRO A 141 6.76 -8.67 8.12
N VAL A 142 7.85 -7.93 8.31
CA VAL A 142 8.77 -7.58 7.18
C VAL A 142 9.61 -8.79 6.73
N CYS A 143 9.88 -9.73 7.63
CA CYS A 143 10.59 -10.99 7.34
C CYS A 143 10.01 -12.13 8.19
N GLU A 144 10.33 -13.37 7.83
CA GLU A 144 9.82 -14.56 8.51
C GLU A 144 10.34 -14.72 9.95
N GLU A 145 11.48 -14.11 10.29
CA GLU A 145 12.09 -14.16 11.63
C GLU A 145 11.41 -13.20 12.60
N VAL A 146 10.66 -12.21 12.11
CA VAL A 146 9.90 -11.24 12.92
C VAL A 146 8.44 -11.67 12.93
N ALA A 147 7.98 -12.17 14.09
CA ALA A 147 6.60 -12.66 14.22
C ALA A 147 5.55 -11.52 14.25
N GLU A 148 5.96 -10.31 14.57
CA GLU A 148 5.05 -9.17 14.73
C GLU A 148 4.87 -8.39 13.42
N ALA A 149 3.64 -7.98 13.16
CA ALA A 149 3.33 -7.07 12.07
C ALA A 149 4.01 -5.69 12.30
N THR A 150 4.54 -5.12 11.23
CA THR A 150 5.35 -3.88 11.32
C THR A 150 4.56 -2.61 11.03
N GLY A 151 3.26 -2.74 10.68
CA GLY A 151 2.35 -1.63 10.50
C GLY A 151 1.14 -1.73 11.43
N ALA A 152 0.86 -0.70 12.23
CA ALA A 152 -0.37 -0.62 13.00
C ALA A 152 -1.52 -0.16 12.10
N ILE A 153 -2.64 -0.89 12.08
CA ILE A 153 -3.82 -0.51 11.31
C ILE A 153 -4.78 0.29 12.18
N GLU A 154 -5.13 1.48 11.73
CA GLU A 154 -6.13 2.36 12.32
C GLU A 154 -7.22 2.70 11.30
N ILE A 155 -8.47 2.71 11.74
CA ILE A 155 -9.63 3.10 10.91
C ILE A 155 -10.28 4.31 11.55
N ALA A 156 -10.45 5.36 10.75
CA ALA A 156 -11.19 6.55 11.12
C ALA A 156 -12.11 6.96 9.96
N ASP A 157 -13.40 6.88 10.16
CA ASP A 157 -14.42 7.10 9.12
C ASP A 157 -14.19 6.19 7.90
N SER A 158 -13.88 6.77 6.73
CA SER A 158 -13.53 6.04 5.51
C SER A 158 -12.02 5.89 5.30
N GLN A 159 -11.18 6.34 6.25
CA GLN A 159 -9.73 6.26 6.14
C GLN A 159 -9.20 5.00 6.82
N ILE A 160 -8.29 4.34 6.12
CA ILE A 160 -7.49 3.22 6.64
C ILE A 160 -6.04 3.69 6.65
N LYS A 161 -5.42 3.72 7.82
CA LYS A 161 -4.01 4.07 8.02
C LYS A 161 -3.23 2.83 8.40
N ILE A 162 -2.12 2.60 7.73
CA ILE A 162 -1.12 1.59 8.07
C ILE A 162 0.12 2.34 8.53
N ALA A 163 0.24 2.59 9.84
CA ALA A 163 1.29 3.41 10.42
C ALA A 163 2.52 2.57 10.77
N ALA A 164 3.72 3.07 10.46
CA ALA A 164 4.96 2.47 10.93
C ALA A 164 5.03 2.52 12.46
N VAL A 165 5.48 1.42 13.07
CA VAL A 165 5.59 1.32 14.53
C VAL A 165 6.88 2.00 15.00
N SER A 166 6.76 2.90 15.99
CA SER A 166 7.87 3.56 16.70
C SER A 166 8.98 4.14 15.80
N PRO A 167 8.67 5.03 14.83
CA PRO A 167 9.68 5.58 13.94
C PRO A 167 10.62 6.56 14.67
N GLU A 168 11.93 6.34 14.59
CA GLU A 168 12.96 7.19 15.18
C GLU A 168 13.84 7.85 14.12
N VAL A 169 14.37 9.05 14.44
CA VAL A 169 15.28 9.78 13.53
C VAL A 169 16.58 9.01 13.33
N GLY A 170 17.00 8.92 12.08
CA GLY A 170 18.21 8.19 11.68
C GLY A 170 17.97 6.73 11.35
N GLU A 171 16.79 6.21 11.64
CA GLU A 171 16.39 4.85 11.30
C GLU A 171 15.76 4.73 9.92
N THR A 172 15.54 3.48 9.52
CA THR A 172 14.81 3.13 8.29
C THR A 172 13.70 2.15 8.63
N PRO A 173 12.62 2.62 9.30
CA PRO A 173 11.47 1.77 9.57
C PRO A 173 10.87 1.23 8.29
N ARG A 174 10.33 0.01 8.38
CA ARG A 174 9.62 -0.67 7.31
C ARG A 174 8.25 -1.10 7.82
N TRP A 175 7.26 -1.02 6.93
CA TRP A 175 5.95 -1.60 7.17
C TRP A 175 5.49 -2.33 5.92
N LYS A 176 4.93 -3.50 6.16
CA LYS A 176 4.51 -4.41 5.11
C LYS A 176 3.04 -4.76 5.27
N TYR A 177 2.31 -4.79 4.19
CA TYR A 177 0.90 -5.15 4.19
C TYR A 177 0.51 -5.78 2.87
N ARG A 178 -0.63 -6.47 2.88
CA ARG A 178 -1.20 -7.05 1.67
C ARG A 178 -2.68 -6.76 1.55
N LEU A 179 -3.14 -6.77 0.29
CA LEU A 179 -4.53 -6.97 -0.06
C LEU A 179 -4.65 -8.36 -0.69
N ALA A 180 -5.66 -9.13 -0.28
CA ALA A 180 -5.87 -10.49 -0.75
C ALA A 180 -7.35 -10.83 -0.82
N LEU A 181 -7.74 -11.69 -1.77
CA LEU A 181 -9.05 -12.36 -1.77
C LEU A 181 -9.09 -13.39 -0.64
N GLN A 182 -10.28 -13.52 0.01
CA GLN A 182 -10.57 -14.57 0.99
C GLN A 182 -11.06 -15.84 0.31
#